data_2a7a95e0e748852cbd76de3672897b96
#
_entry.id   2a7a95e0e748852cbd76de3672897b96
#
_cell.length_a   1.000
_cell.length_b   1.000
_cell.length_c   1.000
_cell.angle_alpha   90.00
_cell.angle_beta   90.00
_cell.angle_gamma   90.00
#
_symmetry.space_group_name_H-M   'P 1'
#
loop_
_entity.id
_entity.type
_entity.pdbx_description
1 polymer ?
#
loop_
_entity_poly.entity_id
_entity_poly.type
_entity_poly.pdbx_seq_one_letter_code
_entity_poly.pdbx_strand_id
1 'polypeptide(L)'
;VTPTAPAPSIVERLSAPHRGPVPFSVEFMPPRDAEGEARLWRAVRIFERLSPAFVSMTYGAGGSTRDRTVRITGELAAQTTLLPVAHLTAVNHSIAELRALVGAYADQGIANILALRGDPPGDPLGEWIAHPEGVEYAEELVHLIDTLGDFHVGVASFPEGHHRAPDLEHDTRNLVNKLRAGAEYSITQMFFDVEDYLRLRDRVQAADPEQGAKPIIPGIMPVTSLASIKRMAELSGSVIPPKVVERFTKAAGDGPEEDRATVRAVGIDFATETAERLIAEGAPCLHFCSLNFAKATSEVLGRLGVDVDAALHVPA
;
A
#
# COMPACT_ATOMS: atom_id res chain seq x y z
N VAL A 1 30.03 -4.29 -17.95
CA VAL A 1 28.89 -3.86 -17.11
C VAL A 1 29.22 -4.31 -15.70
N THR A 2 29.50 -3.37 -14.81
CA THR A 2 29.72 -3.66 -13.40
C THR A 2 28.40 -4.24 -12.85
N PRO A 3 28.41 -5.37 -12.12
CA PRO A 3 27.19 -5.86 -11.50
C PRO A 3 26.67 -4.77 -10.56
N THR A 4 25.50 -4.25 -10.84
CA THR A 4 24.76 -3.41 -9.90
C THR A 4 24.53 -4.24 -8.63
N ALA A 5 24.82 -3.69 -7.46
CA ALA A 5 24.50 -4.34 -6.20
C ALA A 5 23.00 -4.72 -6.21
N PRO A 6 22.62 -5.87 -5.63
CA PRO A 6 21.23 -6.26 -5.53
C PRO A 6 20.42 -5.15 -4.85
N ALA A 7 19.18 -4.92 -5.31
CA ALA A 7 18.32 -3.94 -4.69
C ALA A 7 18.08 -4.33 -3.22
N PRO A 8 18.10 -3.38 -2.28
CA PRO A 8 17.87 -3.70 -0.87
C PRO A 8 16.42 -4.21 -0.65
N SER A 9 16.25 -5.05 0.36
CA SER A 9 14.91 -5.45 0.81
C SER A 9 14.19 -4.29 1.49
N ILE A 10 12.86 -4.38 1.56
CA ILE A 10 12.08 -3.41 2.35
C ILE A 10 12.49 -3.46 3.83
N VAL A 11 12.71 -4.65 4.38
CA VAL A 11 13.13 -4.82 5.79
C VAL A 11 14.44 -4.10 6.08
N GLU A 12 15.41 -4.21 5.18
CA GLU A 12 16.67 -3.44 5.29
C GLU A 12 16.45 -1.93 5.22
N ARG A 13 15.56 -1.49 4.33
CA ARG A 13 15.22 -0.07 4.19
C ARG A 13 14.51 0.51 5.41
N LEU A 14 13.66 -0.27 6.08
CA LEU A 14 13.02 0.16 7.33
C LEU A 14 14.02 0.37 8.46
N SER A 15 15.14 -0.35 8.44
CA SER A 15 16.21 -0.22 9.42
C SER A 15 17.25 0.86 9.08
N ALA A 16 17.18 1.44 7.87
CA ALA A 16 18.08 2.49 7.42
C ALA A 16 17.74 3.86 8.06
N PRO A 17 18.70 4.81 8.13
CA PRO A 17 18.41 6.18 8.56
C PRO A 17 17.29 6.80 7.72
N HIS A 18 16.33 7.45 8.37
CA HIS A 18 15.17 8.07 7.76
C HIS A 18 14.94 9.49 8.28
N ARG A 19 14.12 10.27 7.55
CA ARG A 19 13.68 11.62 7.95
C ARG A 19 12.36 11.50 8.70
N GLY A 20 12.29 12.07 9.89
CA GLY A 20 11.08 12.05 10.72
C GLY A 20 11.09 10.97 11.81
N PRO A 21 9.99 10.81 12.56
CA PRO A 21 9.91 9.96 13.75
C PRO A 21 9.86 8.46 13.43
N VAL A 22 9.46 8.09 12.20
CA VAL A 22 9.35 6.72 11.71
C VAL A 22 9.55 6.72 10.19
N PRO A 23 10.04 5.61 9.57
CA PRO A 23 10.02 5.48 8.12
C PRO A 23 8.61 5.63 7.56
N PHE A 24 8.50 6.16 6.34
CA PHE A 24 7.23 6.18 5.62
C PHE A 24 7.40 5.68 4.19
N SER A 25 6.32 5.25 3.59
CA SER A 25 6.22 4.81 2.21
C SER A 25 4.96 5.37 1.55
N VAL A 26 4.92 5.36 0.24
CA VAL A 26 3.82 5.95 -0.53
C VAL A 26 3.37 5.00 -1.63
N GLU A 27 2.06 4.82 -1.73
CA GLU A 27 1.43 4.07 -2.81
C GLU A 27 0.99 4.99 -3.94
N PHE A 28 1.33 4.58 -5.15
CA PHE A 28 0.89 5.18 -6.41
C PHE A 28 -0.05 4.24 -7.18
N MET A 29 -0.88 4.83 -8.02
CA MET A 29 -1.77 4.12 -8.93
C MET A 29 -1.33 4.32 -10.38
N PRO A 30 -1.42 3.29 -11.25
CA PRO A 30 -1.13 3.47 -12.66
C PRO A 30 -2.10 4.48 -13.27
N PRO A 31 -1.59 5.52 -13.95
CA PRO A 31 -2.42 6.57 -14.53
C PRO A 31 -3.26 6.03 -15.69
N ARG A 32 -4.43 6.64 -15.94
CA ARG A 32 -5.31 6.23 -17.02
C ARG A 32 -5.00 6.91 -18.35
N ASP A 33 -4.46 8.10 -18.27
CA ASP A 33 -4.20 9.02 -19.40
C ASP A 33 -2.93 9.85 -19.17
N ALA A 34 -2.57 10.67 -20.15
CA ALA A 34 -1.38 11.52 -20.10
C ALA A 34 -1.43 12.58 -18.98
N GLU A 35 -2.62 13.11 -18.66
CA GLU A 35 -2.78 14.07 -17.57
C GLU A 35 -2.53 13.40 -16.22
N GLY A 36 -3.09 12.21 -16.03
CA GLY A 36 -2.84 11.36 -14.86
C GLY A 36 -1.37 10.99 -14.72
N GLU A 37 -0.68 10.69 -15.82
CA GLU A 37 0.76 10.41 -15.84
C GLU A 37 1.58 11.63 -15.45
N ALA A 38 1.28 12.80 -16.00
CA ALA A 38 1.92 14.04 -15.59
C ALA A 38 1.69 14.37 -14.11
N ARG A 39 0.48 14.10 -13.58
CA ARG A 39 0.18 14.25 -12.15
C ARG A 39 0.99 13.27 -11.29
N LEU A 40 1.08 12.00 -11.69
CA LEU A 40 1.90 11.00 -11.03
C LEU A 40 3.36 11.47 -10.91
N TRP A 41 3.97 11.89 -12.02
CA TRP A 41 5.37 12.32 -12.01
C TRP A 41 5.61 13.58 -11.18
N ARG A 42 4.64 14.51 -11.10
CA ARG A 42 4.73 15.64 -10.16
C ARG A 42 4.74 15.15 -8.70
N ALA A 43 3.88 14.19 -8.35
CA ALA A 43 3.85 13.61 -7.01
C ALA A 43 5.14 12.84 -6.69
N VAL A 44 5.65 12.04 -7.65
CA VAL A 44 6.92 11.30 -7.53
C VAL A 44 8.07 12.25 -7.19
N ARG A 45 8.22 13.38 -7.92
CA ARG A 45 9.29 14.35 -7.66
C ARG A 45 9.22 14.97 -6.25
N ILE A 46 8.01 15.21 -5.74
CA ILE A 46 7.82 15.71 -4.37
C ILE A 46 8.24 14.64 -3.37
N PHE A 47 7.73 13.41 -3.50
CA PHE A 47 8.02 12.34 -2.56
C PHE A 47 9.48 11.89 -2.62
N GLU A 48 10.12 11.92 -3.78
CA GLU A 48 11.56 11.62 -3.90
C GLU A 48 12.40 12.53 -2.99
N ARG A 49 12.09 13.82 -2.93
CA ARG A 49 12.76 14.78 -2.04
C ARG A 49 12.51 14.51 -0.55
N LEU A 50 11.35 13.92 -0.23
CA LEU A 50 11.00 13.54 1.15
C LEU A 50 11.66 12.21 1.57
N SER A 51 12.26 11.48 0.63
CA SER A 51 13.05 10.25 0.86
C SER A 51 12.24 9.16 1.59
N PRO A 52 11.11 8.67 1.04
CA PRO A 52 10.40 7.54 1.60
C PRO A 52 11.29 6.29 1.64
N ALA A 53 11.02 5.37 2.56
CA ALA A 53 11.71 4.10 2.62
C ALA A 53 11.53 3.30 1.32
N PHE A 54 10.33 3.32 0.79
CA PHE A 54 9.99 2.75 -0.52
C PHE A 54 8.73 3.43 -1.09
N VAL A 55 8.44 3.14 -2.34
CA VAL A 55 7.16 3.47 -2.99
C VAL A 55 6.56 2.22 -3.61
N SER A 56 5.23 2.09 -3.62
CA SER A 56 4.58 0.98 -4.30
C SER A 56 3.75 1.46 -5.48
N MET A 57 3.61 0.60 -6.49
CA MET A 57 2.77 0.83 -7.65
C MET A 57 1.68 -0.24 -7.70
N THR A 58 0.42 0.18 -7.59
CA THR A 58 -0.70 -0.76 -7.63
C THR A 58 -0.82 -1.44 -9.00
N TYR A 59 -1.32 -2.67 -8.97
CA TYR A 59 -1.65 -3.40 -10.18
C TYR A 59 -3.12 -3.17 -10.51
N GLY A 60 -3.41 -2.59 -11.67
CA GLY A 60 -4.79 -2.28 -12.03
C GLY A 60 -5.60 -3.54 -12.32
N ALA A 61 -6.82 -3.61 -11.78
CA ALA A 61 -7.75 -4.68 -12.07
C ALA A 61 -8.04 -4.77 -13.57
N GLY A 62 -8.00 -6.00 -14.13
CA GLY A 62 -8.51 -6.26 -15.48
C GLY A 62 -7.53 -6.15 -16.65
N GLY A 63 -6.22 -6.42 -16.47
CA GLY A 63 -5.28 -6.66 -17.59
C GLY A 63 -4.89 -5.44 -18.45
N SER A 64 -5.78 -4.47 -18.64
CA SER A 64 -5.54 -3.28 -19.50
C SER A 64 -4.49 -2.29 -18.92
N THR A 65 -4.15 -2.43 -17.65
CA THR A 65 -3.13 -1.60 -16.98
C THR A 65 -1.80 -2.32 -16.80
N ARG A 66 -1.73 -3.62 -17.10
CA ARG A 66 -0.59 -4.51 -16.91
C ARG A 66 0.72 -3.93 -17.46
N ASP A 67 0.78 -3.70 -18.77
CA ASP A 67 1.98 -3.20 -19.43
C ASP A 67 2.36 -1.80 -18.94
N ARG A 68 1.35 -0.99 -18.62
CA ARG A 68 1.54 0.35 -18.07
C ARG A 68 2.13 0.29 -16.67
N THR A 69 1.65 -0.61 -15.81
CA THR A 69 2.20 -0.80 -14.45
C THR A 69 3.66 -1.22 -14.54
N VAL A 70 4.00 -2.23 -15.36
CA VAL A 70 5.38 -2.67 -15.55
C VAL A 70 6.25 -1.53 -16.05
N ARG A 71 5.81 -0.80 -17.10
CA ARG A 71 6.55 0.33 -17.67
C ARG A 71 6.83 1.42 -16.63
N ILE A 72 5.79 1.92 -15.95
CA ILE A 72 5.95 3.02 -14.99
C ILE A 72 6.78 2.60 -13.78
N THR A 73 6.62 1.38 -13.29
CA THR A 73 7.45 0.89 -12.18
C THR A 73 8.92 0.78 -12.60
N GLY A 74 9.18 0.35 -13.82
CA GLY A 74 10.53 0.35 -14.40
C GLY A 74 11.10 1.77 -14.57
N GLU A 75 10.29 2.72 -15.03
CA GLU A 75 10.70 4.13 -15.13
C GLU A 75 11.00 4.73 -13.74
N LEU A 76 10.23 4.40 -12.71
CA LEU A 76 10.52 4.78 -11.32
C LEU A 76 11.89 4.27 -10.88
N ALA A 77 12.17 2.98 -11.13
CA ALA A 77 13.47 2.39 -10.80
C ALA A 77 14.63 3.05 -11.55
N ALA A 78 14.44 3.36 -12.85
CA ALA A 78 15.50 3.89 -13.72
C ALA A 78 15.75 5.40 -13.59
N GLN A 79 14.72 6.19 -13.26
CA GLN A 79 14.76 7.66 -13.33
C GLN A 79 14.72 8.36 -11.97
N THR A 80 14.61 7.61 -10.87
CA THR A 80 14.53 8.16 -9.52
C THR A 80 15.44 7.42 -8.54
N THR A 81 15.64 8.00 -7.37
CA THR A 81 16.34 7.36 -6.25
C THR A 81 15.42 6.53 -5.35
N LEU A 82 14.14 6.44 -5.72
CA LEU A 82 13.11 5.71 -4.98
C LEU A 82 13.29 4.19 -5.14
N LEU A 83 12.97 3.44 -4.10
CA LEU A 83 12.92 1.98 -4.15
C LEU A 83 11.49 1.56 -4.50
N PRO A 84 11.21 1.06 -5.72
CA PRO A 84 9.89 0.64 -6.10
C PRO A 84 9.55 -0.77 -5.62
N VAL A 85 8.30 -0.94 -5.19
CA VAL A 85 7.64 -2.23 -4.94
C VAL A 85 6.55 -2.39 -5.98
N ALA A 86 6.65 -3.42 -6.81
CA ALA A 86 5.63 -3.74 -7.81
C ALA A 86 4.53 -4.58 -7.18
N HIS A 87 3.26 -4.16 -7.27
CA HIS A 87 2.16 -5.07 -6.96
C HIS A 87 2.02 -6.11 -8.07
N LEU A 88 1.78 -7.35 -7.68
CA LEU A 88 1.50 -8.47 -8.59
C LEU A 88 0.28 -9.23 -8.08
N THR A 89 -0.76 -9.33 -8.90
CA THR A 89 -1.98 -10.06 -8.55
C THR A 89 -2.06 -11.39 -9.27
N ALA A 90 -2.54 -12.43 -8.58
CA ALA A 90 -2.74 -13.75 -9.15
C ALA A 90 -4.01 -13.84 -10.02
N VAL A 91 -5.01 -13.02 -9.73
CA VAL A 91 -6.32 -13.06 -10.41
C VAL A 91 -6.18 -12.94 -11.93
N ASN A 92 -6.89 -13.80 -12.67
CA ASN A 92 -6.91 -13.85 -14.15
C ASN A 92 -5.54 -14.13 -14.81
N HIS A 93 -4.58 -14.70 -14.09
CA HIS A 93 -3.29 -15.07 -14.65
C HIS A 93 -3.02 -16.55 -14.51
N SER A 94 -2.51 -17.15 -15.59
CA SER A 94 -1.85 -18.44 -15.53
C SER A 94 -0.47 -18.34 -14.87
N ILE A 95 0.05 -19.44 -14.36
CA ILE A 95 1.43 -19.53 -13.83
C ILE A 95 2.46 -19.07 -14.88
N ALA A 96 2.24 -19.39 -16.17
CA ALA A 96 3.12 -18.95 -17.24
C ALA A 96 3.14 -17.41 -17.38
N GLU A 97 1.99 -16.76 -17.29
CA GLU A 97 1.90 -15.30 -17.33
C GLU A 97 2.50 -14.64 -16.08
N LEU A 98 2.27 -15.22 -14.89
CA LEU A 98 2.89 -14.73 -13.64
C LEU A 98 4.42 -14.79 -13.73
N ARG A 99 4.99 -15.89 -14.24
CA ARG A 99 6.44 -16.02 -14.49
C ARG A 99 6.95 -14.98 -15.47
N ALA A 100 6.23 -14.74 -16.56
CA ALA A 100 6.60 -13.72 -17.54
C ALA A 100 6.59 -12.30 -16.92
N LEU A 101 5.62 -12.01 -16.06
CA LEU A 101 5.54 -10.71 -15.35
C LEU A 101 6.67 -10.52 -14.36
N VAL A 102 6.99 -11.54 -13.56
CA VAL A 102 8.13 -11.50 -12.63
C VAL A 102 9.43 -11.29 -13.41
N GLY A 103 9.61 -11.99 -14.55
CA GLY A 103 10.73 -11.77 -15.47
C GLY A 103 10.79 -10.33 -15.99
N ALA A 104 9.65 -9.77 -16.41
CA ALA A 104 9.58 -8.39 -16.88
C ALA A 104 9.92 -7.37 -15.79
N TYR A 105 9.58 -7.64 -14.53
CA TYR A 105 10.02 -6.81 -13.40
C TYR A 105 11.53 -6.94 -13.17
N ALA A 106 12.08 -8.16 -13.21
CA ALA A 106 13.53 -8.37 -13.08
C ALA A 106 14.32 -7.63 -14.19
N ASP A 107 13.84 -7.68 -15.43
CA ASP A 107 14.43 -6.97 -16.57
C ASP A 107 14.44 -5.45 -16.38
N GLN A 108 13.53 -4.91 -15.57
CA GLN A 108 13.47 -3.49 -15.19
C GLN A 108 14.25 -3.18 -13.90
N GLY A 109 14.96 -4.15 -13.32
CA GLY A 109 15.73 -3.98 -12.08
C GLY A 109 14.87 -3.93 -10.82
N ILE A 110 13.64 -4.42 -10.88
CA ILE A 110 12.71 -4.45 -9.73
C ILE A 110 12.85 -5.79 -9.04
N ALA A 111 13.27 -5.78 -7.77
CA ALA A 111 13.42 -6.96 -6.93
C ALA A 111 12.39 -7.04 -5.79
N ASN A 112 11.63 -5.95 -5.52
CA ASN A 112 10.64 -5.93 -4.46
C ASN A 112 9.21 -6.07 -5.04
N ILE A 113 8.48 -7.10 -4.63
CA ILE A 113 7.15 -7.44 -5.13
C ILE A 113 6.16 -7.55 -3.97
N LEU A 114 5.00 -6.89 -4.09
CA LEU A 114 3.86 -7.13 -3.21
C LEU A 114 2.94 -8.17 -3.86
N ALA A 115 2.98 -9.40 -3.34
CA ALA A 115 2.22 -10.54 -3.86
C ALA A 115 0.78 -10.51 -3.31
N LEU A 116 -0.18 -10.43 -4.22
CA LEU A 116 -1.60 -10.28 -3.93
C LEU A 116 -2.41 -11.37 -4.64
N ARG A 117 -3.50 -11.82 -4.01
CA ARG A 117 -4.48 -12.64 -4.72
C ARG A 117 -5.16 -11.83 -5.83
N GLY A 118 -5.45 -10.58 -5.55
CA GLY A 118 -6.22 -9.67 -6.40
C GLY A 118 -7.72 -9.85 -6.23
N ASP A 119 -8.48 -8.83 -6.67
CA ASP A 119 -9.93 -8.81 -6.64
C ASP A 119 -10.52 -9.19 -8.00
N PRO A 120 -11.75 -9.75 -8.05
CA PRO A 120 -12.43 -10.03 -9.30
C PRO A 120 -12.59 -8.77 -10.14
N PRO A 121 -12.49 -8.87 -11.48
CA PRO A 121 -12.71 -7.73 -12.36
C PRO A 121 -14.13 -7.17 -12.24
N GLY A 122 -14.24 -5.85 -12.16
CA GLY A 122 -15.51 -5.14 -12.15
C GLY A 122 -16.17 -5.03 -10.78
N ASP A 123 -16.27 -6.10 -10.02
CA ASP A 123 -16.81 -6.11 -8.66
C ASP A 123 -15.81 -6.72 -7.68
N PRO A 124 -15.10 -5.90 -6.86
CA PRO A 124 -14.15 -6.41 -5.88
C PRO A 124 -14.75 -7.36 -4.84
N LEU A 125 -16.06 -7.23 -4.58
CA LEU A 125 -16.79 -8.09 -3.64
C LEU A 125 -17.47 -9.28 -4.32
N GLY A 126 -17.45 -9.36 -5.66
CA GLY A 126 -18.02 -10.44 -6.46
C GLY A 126 -17.35 -11.79 -6.24
N GLU A 127 -17.84 -12.85 -6.87
CA GLU A 127 -17.27 -14.20 -6.77
C GLU A 127 -15.83 -14.21 -7.31
N TRP A 128 -14.90 -14.75 -6.51
CA TRP A 128 -13.52 -14.92 -6.92
C TRP A 128 -13.32 -16.30 -7.55
N ILE A 129 -12.83 -16.33 -8.78
CA ILE A 129 -12.59 -17.56 -9.54
C ILE A 129 -11.12 -17.62 -9.93
N ALA A 130 -10.44 -18.73 -9.55
CA ALA A 130 -9.07 -18.98 -9.95
C ALA A 130 -8.97 -19.19 -11.47
N HIS A 131 -7.87 -18.70 -12.08
CA HIS A 131 -7.54 -19.12 -13.44
C HIS A 131 -7.25 -20.63 -13.45
N PRO A 132 -7.75 -21.42 -14.42
CA PRO A 132 -7.58 -22.88 -14.43
C PRO A 132 -6.11 -23.35 -14.34
N GLU A 133 -5.17 -22.56 -14.86
CA GLU A 133 -3.73 -22.81 -14.82
C GLU A 133 -3.01 -21.80 -13.90
N GLY A 134 -3.73 -21.13 -12.99
CA GLY A 134 -3.23 -20.12 -12.07
C GLY A 134 -3.01 -20.65 -10.67
N VAL A 135 -2.87 -19.73 -9.74
CA VAL A 135 -2.81 -19.98 -8.30
C VAL A 135 -4.08 -19.47 -7.64
N GLU A 136 -4.49 -20.09 -6.55
CA GLU A 136 -5.72 -19.74 -5.84
C GLU A 136 -5.47 -18.75 -4.70
N TYR A 137 -4.32 -18.88 -4.00
CA TYR A 137 -3.98 -18.09 -2.83
C TYR A 137 -2.69 -17.30 -3.03
N ALA A 138 -2.57 -16.17 -2.33
CA ALA A 138 -1.37 -15.34 -2.38
C ALA A 138 -0.12 -16.06 -1.85
N GLU A 139 -0.26 -17.04 -0.94
CA GLU A 139 0.87 -17.86 -0.46
C GLU A 139 1.50 -18.67 -1.60
N GLU A 140 0.70 -19.20 -2.53
CA GLU A 140 1.20 -19.92 -3.71
C GLU A 140 1.95 -18.98 -4.66
N LEU A 141 1.48 -17.71 -4.77
CA LEU A 141 2.19 -16.69 -5.53
C LEU A 141 3.53 -16.33 -4.88
N VAL A 142 3.59 -16.24 -3.54
CA VAL A 142 4.85 -16.03 -2.81
C VAL A 142 5.84 -17.16 -3.12
N HIS A 143 5.42 -18.41 -3.00
CA HIS A 143 6.25 -19.56 -3.36
C HIS A 143 6.69 -19.54 -4.82
N LEU A 144 5.80 -19.18 -5.74
CA LEU A 144 6.16 -19.08 -7.16
C LEU A 144 7.27 -18.04 -7.35
N ILE A 145 7.15 -16.84 -6.77
CA ILE A 145 8.15 -15.78 -6.91
C ILE A 145 9.50 -16.23 -6.34
N ASP A 146 9.51 -16.87 -5.17
CA ASP A 146 10.72 -17.39 -4.52
C ASP A 146 11.51 -18.38 -5.42
N THR A 147 10.80 -19.17 -6.24
CA THR A 147 11.45 -20.09 -7.20
C THR A 147 12.05 -19.41 -8.43
N LEU A 148 11.78 -18.11 -8.67
CA LEU A 148 12.16 -17.41 -9.90
C LEU A 148 13.41 -16.55 -9.78
N GLY A 149 13.90 -16.29 -8.57
CA GLY A 149 15.11 -15.50 -8.33
C GLY A 149 15.14 -14.83 -6.98
N ASP A 150 16.13 -13.97 -6.78
CA ASP A 150 16.33 -13.23 -5.53
C ASP A 150 15.37 -12.02 -5.45
N PHE A 151 14.10 -12.30 -5.13
CA PHE A 151 13.08 -11.28 -4.93
C PHE A 151 12.74 -11.14 -3.45
N HIS A 152 12.45 -9.90 -3.05
CA HIS A 152 11.93 -9.55 -1.73
C HIS A 152 10.40 -9.44 -1.81
N VAL A 153 9.69 -10.26 -1.06
CA VAL A 153 8.24 -10.37 -1.19
C VAL A 153 7.52 -9.81 0.03
N GLY A 154 6.61 -8.88 -0.21
CA GLY A 154 5.60 -8.45 0.75
C GLY A 154 4.22 -9.01 0.40
N VAL A 155 3.28 -8.96 1.34
CA VAL A 155 1.89 -9.40 1.16
C VAL A 155 0.91 -8.42 1.79
N ALA A 156 -0.38 -8.53 1.42
CA ALA A 156 -1.43 -7.76 2.09
C ALA A 156 -1.87 -8.43 3.40
N SER A 157 -2.29 -7.60 4.36
CA SER A 157 -2.95 -8.00 5.61
C SER A 157 -4.18 -7.13 5.86
N PHE A 158 -5.12 -7.62 6.67
CA PHE A 158 -6.43 -6.99 6.86
C PHE A 158 -6.71 -6.81 8.35
N PRO A 159 -6.65 -5.57 8.88
CA PRO A 159 -6.88 -5.29 10.31
C PRO A 159 -8.23 -5.81 10.81
N GLU A 160 -9.29 -5.58 10.04
CA GLU A 160 -10.66 -6.00 10.33
C GLU A 160 -11.00 -7.41 9.83
N GLY A 161 -10.02 -8.12 9.23
CA GLY A 161 -10.19 -9.38 8.52
C GLY A 161 -10.59 -9.18 7.06
N HIS A 162 -10.19 -10.10 6.21
CA HIS A 162 -10.60 -10.10 4.81
C HIS A 162 -12.07 -10.48 4.68
N HIS A 163 -12.86 -9.72 3.92
CA HIS A 163 -14.32 -9.92 3.76
C HIS A 163 -14.74 -11.33 3.30
N ARG A 164 -13.82 -12.11 2.70
CA ARG A 164 -14.06 -13.51 2.29
C ARG A 164 -13.59 -14.53 3.33
N ALA A 165 -12.90 -14.10 4.38
CA ALA A 165 -12.55 -15.00 5.46
C ALA A 165 -13.77 -15.27 6.32
N PRO A 166 -14.03 -16.52 6.73
CA PRO A 166 -15.19 -16.85 7.58
C PRO A 166 -15.09 -16.21 8.97
N ASP A 167 -13.88 -15.98 9.43
CA ASP A 167 -13.57 -15.36 10.73
C ASP A 167 -12.14 -14.82 10.78
N LEU A 168 -11.81 -14.08 11.85
CA LEU A 168 -10.51 -13.47 12.07
C LEU A 168 -9.40 -14.51 12.29
N GLU A 169 -9.72 -15.67 12.83
CA GLU A 169 -8.75 -16.75 13.05
C GLU A 169 -8.29 -17.34 11.71
N HIS A 170 -9.22 -17.55 10.79
CA HIS A 170 -8.92 -18.00 9.43
C HIS A 170 -8.09 -16.97 8.67
N ASP A 171 -8.44 -15.67 8.75
CA ASP A 171 -7.68 -14.60 8.14
C ASP A 171 -6.25 -14.51 8.72
N THR A 172 -6.11 -14.65 10.03
CA THR A 172 -4.81 -14.68 10.71
C THR A 172 -3.96 -15.87 10.22
N ARG A 173 -4.54 -17.07 10.11
CA ARG A 173 -3.84 -18.23 9.53
C ARG A 173 -3.37 -17.99 8.11
N ASN A 174 -4.21 -17.38 7.28
CA ASN A 174 -3.83 -17.04 5.90
C ASN A 174 -2.65 -16.05 5.85
N LEU A 175 -2.61 -15.06 6.75
CA LEU A 175 -1.47 -14.16 6.83
C LEU A 175 -0.20 -14.89 7.29
N VAL A 176 -0.30 -15.70 8.35
CA VAL A 176 0.83 -16.51 8.84
C VAL A 176 1.36 -17.44 7.76
N ASN A 177 0.48 -18.09 6.98
CA ASN A 177 0.89 -18.94 5.87
C ASN A 177 1.66 -18.17 4.79
N LYS A 178 1.20 -16.98 4.42
CA LYS A 178 1.93 -16.10 3.47
C LYS A 178 3.32 -15.73 4.00
N LEU A 179 3.44 -15.42 5.29
CA LEU A 179 4.72 -15.09 5.92
C LEU A 179 5.65 -16.30 6.00
N ARG A 180 5.12 -17.50 6.28
CA ARG A 180 5.87 -18.77 6.24
C ARG A 180 6.30 -19.17 4.83
N ALA A 181 5.51 -18.81 3.83
CA ALA A 181 5.82 -19.05 2.41
C ALA A 181 7.02 -18.27 1.88
N GLY A 182 7.55 -17.31 2.66
CA GLY A 182 8.72 -16.51 2.31
C GLY A 182 8.47 -15.00 2.31
N ALA A 183 7.23 -14.52 2.55
CA ALA A 183 6.99 -13.10 2.65
C ALA A 183 7.74 -12.49 3.84
N GLU A 184 8.43 -11.36 3.60
CA GLU A 184 9.29 -10.69 4.57
C GLU A 184 8.53 -9.67 5.43
N TYR A 185 7.43 -9.13 4.93
CA TYR A 185 6.59 -8.12 5.58
C TYR A 185 5.17 -8.17 5.05
N SER A 186 4.26 -7.47 5.73
CA SER A 186 2.94 -7.19 5.17
C SER A 186 2.61 -5.70 5.20
N ILE A 187 1.75 -5.27 4.26
CA ILE A 187 1.12 -3.95 4.27
C ILE A 187 -0.37 -4.15 4.53
N THR A 188 -0.93 -3.41 5.49
CA THR A 188 -2.35 -3.55 5.78
C THR A 188 -3.22 -2.86 4.75
N GLN A 189 -4.43 -3.38 4.55
CA GLN A 189 -5.53 -2.58 4.02
C GLN A 189 -5.72 -1.36 4.93
N MET A 190 -6.22 -0.25 4.36
CA MET A 190 -6.60 0.93 5.15
C MET A 190 -7.65 0.58 6.20
N PHE A 191 -7.63 1.26 7.31
CA PHE A 191 -8.55 1.10 8.44
C PHE A 191 -8.83 2.46 9.08
N PHE A 192 -9.87 2.55 9.89
CA PHE A 192 -10.30 3.79 10.56
C PHE A 192 -10.16 3.74 12.08
N ASP A 193 -9.86 2.58 12.65
CA ASP A 193 -9.61 2.44 14.08
C ASP A 193 -8.23 1.77 14.29
N VAL A 194 -7.33 2.46 14.98
CA VAL A 194 -5.97 1.95 15.27
C VAL A 194 -6.02 0.65 16.07
N GLU A 195 -7.07 0.45 16.88
CA GLU A 195 -7.24 -0.80 17.65
C GLU A 195 -7.38 -2.03 16.75
N ASP A 196 -7.90 -1.90 15.51
CA ASP A 196 -7.97 -3.01 14.57
C ASP A 196 -6.58 -3.45 14.12
N TYR A 197 -5.69 -2.49 13.86
CA TYR A 197 -4.28 -2.78 13.56
C TYR A 197 -3.57 -3.43 14.73
N LEU A 198 -3.76 -2.92 15.95
CA LEU A 198 -3.12 -3.49 17.14
C LEU A 198 -3.61 -4.92 17.38
N ARG A 199 -4.91 -5.17 17.26
CA ARG A 199 -5.49 -6.52 17.36
C ARG A 199 -4.96 -7.47 16.29
N LEU A 200 -4.76 -7.01 15.03
CA LEU A 200 -4.12 -7.82 14.00
C LEU A 200 -2.71 -8.21 14.40
N ARG A 201 -1.87 -7.25 14.80
CA ARG A 201 -0.50 -7.50 15.27
C ARG A 201 -0.46 -8.53 16.37
N ASP A 202 -1.29 -8.36 17.39
CA ASP A 202 -1.33 -9.23 18.56
C ASP A 202 -1.81 -10.64 18.19
N ARG A 203 -2.81 -10.77 17.28
CA ARG A 203 -3.28 -12.08 16.79
C ARG A 203 -2.19 -12.83 16.01
N VAL A 204 -1.45 -12.13 15.14
CA VAL A 204 -0.36 -12.77 14.37
C VAL A 204 0.76 -13.19 15.30
N GLN A 205 1.15 -12.34 16.26
CA GLN A 205 2.17 -12.64 17.26
C GLN A 205 1.76 -13.84 18.14
N ALA A 206 0.49 -13.95 18.51
CA ALA A 206 -0.01 -15.08 19.31
C ALA A 206 -0.10 -16.38 18.50
N ALA A 207 -0.45 -16.29 17.21
CA ALA A 207 -0.58 -17.46 16.34
C ALA A 207 0.78 -18.05 15.94
N ASP A 208 1.77 -17.21 15.70
CA ASP A 208 3.13 -17.58 15.33
C ASP A 208 4.11 -16.46 15.71
N PRO A 209 4.84 -16.59 16.84
CA PRO A 209 5.77 -15.56 17.30
C PRO A 209 6.92 -15.25 16.31
N GLU A 210 7.37 -16.22 15.53
CA GLU A 210 8.42 -16.03 14.54
C GLU A 210 7.91 -15.15 13.38
N GLN A 211 6.74 -15.48 12.86
CA GLN A 211 6.14 -14.71 11.77
C GLN A 211 5.58 -13.36 12.25
N GLY A 212 5.11 -13.31 13.50
CA GLY A 212 4.64 -12.07 14.16
C GLY A 212 5.76 -11.04 14.41
N ALA A 213 7.02 -11.47 14.41
CA ALA A 213 8.17 -10.57 14.49
C ALA A 213 8.45 -9.82 13.16
N LYS A 214 7.86 -10.26 12.05
CA LYS A 214 8.01 -9.58 10.75
C LYS A 214 7.22 -8.28 10.71
N PRO A 215 7.68 -7.24 9.98
CA PRO A 215 6.99 -5.96 9.92
C PRO A 215 5.56 -6.08 9.37
N ILE A 216 4.59 -5.57 10.12
CA ILE A 216 3.22 -5.32 9.66
C ILE A 216 3.08 -3.81 9.49
N ILE A 217 3.07 -3.32 8.25
CA ILE A 217 3.11 -1.89 7.92
C ILE A 217 1.66 -1.37 7.79
N PRO A 218 1.21 -0.44 8.66
CA PRO A 218 -0.14 0.10 8.58
C PRO A 218 -0.35 1.00 7.37
N GLY A 219 -1.44 0.76 6.64
CA GLY A 219 -1.91 1.58 5.52
C GLY A 219 -2.78 2.73 6.01
N ILE A 220 -2.42 3.96 5.63
CA ILE A 220 -3.14 5.19 5.98
C ILE A 220 -3.56 5.89 4.69
N MET A 221 -4.81 6.36 4.65
CA MET A 221 -5.28 7.21 3.57
C MET A 221 -5.74 8.56 4.13
N PRO A 222 -5.06 9.68 3.80
CA PRO A 222 -5.56 10.99 4.13
C PRO A 222 -6.87 11.27 3.38
N VAL A 223 -7.97 11.37 4.11
CA VAL A 223 -9.29 11.64 3.55
C VAL A 223 -9.44 13.11 3.23
N THR A 224 -9.90 13.44 2.03
CA THR A 224 -10.07 14.84 1.58
C THR A 224 -11.50 15.22 1.20
N SER A 225 -12.45 14.26 1.23
CA SER A 225 -13.88 14.49 0.98
C SER A 225 -14.72 13.35 1.56
N LEU A 226 -16.00 13.62 1.88
CA LEU A 226 -16.95 12.59 2.32
C LEU A 226 -17.17 11.50 1.27
N ALA A 227 -17.23 11.88 0.00
CA ALA A 227 -17.40 10.91 -1.09
C ALA A 227 -16.22 9.95 -1.16
N SER A 228 -14.98 10.44 -0.94
CA SER A 228 -13.80 9.58 -0.98
C SER A 228 -13.75 8.59 0.17
N ILE A 229 -14.07 9.00 1.42
CA ILE A 229 -14.07 8.08 2.56
C ILE A 229 -15.10 6.95 2.40
N LYS A 230 -16.33 7.30 2.00
CA LYS A 230 -17.40 6.31 1.76
C LYS A 230 -17.00 5.33 0.65
N ARG A 231 -16.55 5.86 -0.49
CA ARG A 231 -16.15 5.04 -1.63
C ARG A 231 -15.00 4.10 -1.31
N MET A 232 -14.02 4.57 -0.56
CA MET A 232 -12.88 3.74 -0.19
C MET A 232 -13.27 2.65 0.81
N ALA A 233 -14.11 2.96 1.80
CA ALA A 233 -14.64 1.96 2.72
C ALA A 233 -15.45 0.87 2.00
N GLU A 234 -16.30 1.26 1.04
CA GLU A 234 -17.04 0.32 0.19
C GLU A 234 -16.11 -0.61 -0.61
N LEU A 235 -15.04 -0.05 -1.20
CA LEU A 235 -14.10 -0.82 -2.03
C LEU A 235 -13.16 -1.72 -1.20
N SER A 236 -12.76 -1.27 -0.01
CA SER A 236 -11.85 -2.01 0.86
C SER A 236 -12.55 -3.01 1.78
N GLY A 237 -13.89 -2.88 1.94
CA GLY A 237 -14.65 -3.60 2.93
C GLY A 237 -14.43 -3.12 4.38
N SER A 238 -13.72 -1.98 4.57
CA SER A 238 -13.43 -1.43 5.89
C SER A 238 -14.65 -0.78 6.52
N VAL A 239 -14.82 -0.94 7.83
CA VAL A 239 -15.91 -0.35 8.59
C VAL A 239 -15.53 1.06 9.05
N ILE A 240 -16.33 2.06 8.71
CA ILE A 240 -16.14 3.42 9.22
C ILE A 240 -16.82 3.52 10.60
N PRO A 241 -16.09 3.72 11.69
CA PRO A 241 -16.70 3.87 13.02
C PRO A 241 -17.68 5.05 13.05
N PRO A 242 -18.82 4.93 13.79
CA PRO A 242 -19.82 6.00 13.87
C PRO A 242 -19.25 7.36 14.28
N LYS A 243 -18.31 7.38 15.23
CA LYS A 243 -17.58 8.59 15.67
C LYS A 243 -16.84 9.30 14.53
N VAL A 244 -16.29 8.52 13.58
CA VAL A 244 -15.61 9.06 12.40
C VAL A 244 -16.63 9.65 11.43
N VAL A 245 -17.72 8.91 11.15
CA VAL A 245 -18.82 9.40 10.33
C VAL A 245 -19.37 10.72 10.86
N GLU A 246 -19.66 10.80 12.17
CA GLU A 246 -20.17 12.00 12.83
C GLU A 246 -19.19 13.18 12.68
N ARG A 247 -17.89 12.96 12.94
CA ARG A 247 -16.84 13.97 12.80
C ARG A 247 -16.80 14.59 11.41
N PHE A 248 -16.84 13.75 10.39
CA PHE A 248 -16.81 14.20 8.99
C PHE A 248 -18.13 14.81 8.52
N THR A 249 -19.27 14.28 8.98
CA THR A 249 -20.58 14.85 8.65
C THR A 249 -20.71 16.25 9.25
N LYS A 250 -20.30 16.44 10.51
CA LYS A 250 -20.26 17.76 11.14
C LYS A 250 -19.36 18.75 10.39
N ALA A 251 -18.21 18.27 9.91
CA ALA A 251 -17.28 19.07 9.11
C ALA A 251 -17.87 19.49 7.75
N ALA A 252 -18.71 18.65 7.16
CA ALA A 252 -19.37 18.95 5.89
C ALA A 252 -20.42 20.07 6.01
N GLY A 253 -20.98 20.28 7.22
CA GLY A 253 -22.02 21.27 7.50
C GLY A 253 -23.41 20.81 7.03
N ASP A 254 -24.41 21.59 7.41
CA ASP A 254 -25.84 21.33 7.11
C ASP A 254 -26.31 22.05 5.81
N GLY A 255 -25.39 22.66 5.08
CA GLY A 255 -25.68 23.41 3.86
C GLY A 255 -25.95 22.49 2.65
N PRO A 256 -26.47 23.05 1.53
CA PRO A 256 -26.70 22.28 0.31
C PRO A 256 -25.43 21.83 -0.38
N GLU A 257 -24.29 22.41 -0.04
CA GLU A 257 -22.96 22.06 -0.54
C GLU A 257 -22.03 21.70 0.63
N GLU A 258 -21.21 20.65 0.40
CA GLU A 258 -20.18 20.21 1.35
C GLU A 258 -19.13 21.32 1.57
N ASP A 259 -18.84 21.66 2.82
CA ASP A 259 -17.66 22.48 3.16
C ASP A 259 -16.37 21.66 2.96
N ARG A 260 -15.93 21.60 1.72
CA ARG A 260 -14.75 20.82 1.33
C ARG A 260 -13.47 21.24 2.03
N ALA A 261 -13.34 22.51 2.40
CA ALA A 261 -12.15 23.00 3.09
C ALA A 261 -12.11 22.46 4.52
N THR A 262 -13.22 22.53 5.23
CA THR A 262 -13.35 22.00 6.60
C THR A 262 -13.25 20.48 6.62
N VAL A 263 -13.91 19.77 5.69
CA VAL A 263 -13.80 18.30 5.56
C VAL A 263 -12.35 17.89 5.31
N ARG A 264 -11.67 18.57 4.41
CA ARG A 264 -10.25 18.30 4.15
C ARG A 264 -9.37 18.54 5.38
N ALA A 265 -9.58 19.63 6.11
CA ALA A 265 -8.83 19.94 7.33
C ALA A 265 -9.03 18.83 8.38
N VAL A 266 -10.28 18.45 8.65
CA VAL A 266 -10.62 17.33 9.55
C VAL A 266 -9.99 16.02 9.10
N GLY A 267 -9.93 15.77 7.78
CA GLY A 267 -9.28 14.57 7.23
C GLY A 267 -7.77 14.53 7.45
N ILE A 268 -7.10 15.67 7.34
CA ILE A 268 -5.67 15.78 7.68
C ILE A 268 -5.45 15.61 9.19
N ASP A 269 -6.30 16.22 10.03
CA ASP A 269 -6.24 16.05 11.49
C ASP A 269 -6.39 14.57 11.85
N PHE A 270 -7.41 13.90 11.31
CA PHE A 270 -7.67 12.48 11.56
C PHE A 270 -6.50 11.58 11.13
N ALA A 271 -5.94 11.80 9.93
CA ALA A 271 -4.79 11.04 9.45
C ALA A 271 -3.53 11.29 10.30
N THR A 272 -3.33 12.52 10.79
CA THR A 272 -2.21 12.86 11.68
C THR A 272 -2.36 12.17 13.04
N GLU A 273 -3.54 12.27 13.69
CA GLU A 273 -3.85 11.61 14.96
C GLU A 273 -3.67 10.07 14.86
N THR A 274 -4.13 9.48 13.75
CA THR A 274 -3.93 8.05 13.46
C THR A 274 -2.45 7.70 13.35
N ALA A 275 -1.68 8.50 12.61
CA ALA A 275 -0.24 8.30 12.42
C ALA A 275 0.53 8.45 13.75
N GLU A 276 0.24 9.48 14.54
CA GLU A 276 0.85 9.70 15.85
C GLU A 276 0.59 8.52 16.80
N ARG A 277 -0.65 8.00 16.82
CA ARG A 277 -0.98 6.84 17.63
C ARG A 277 -0.23 5.59 17.17
N LEU A 278 -0.15 5.33 15.86
CA LEU A 278 0.60 4.20 15.30
C LEU A 278 2.09 4.29 15.63
N ILE A 279 2.69 5.49 15.55
CA ILE A 279 4.08 5.73 15.95
C ILE A 279 4.28 5.40 17.43
N ALA A 280 3.39 5.90 18.29
CA ALA A 280 3.47 5.63 19.74
C ALA A 280 3.34 4.14 20.07
N GLU A 281 2.62 3.38 19.27
CA GLU A 281 2.46 1.92 19.39
C GLU A 281 3.58 1.11 18.69
N GLY A 282 4.59 1.79 18.15
CA GLY A 282 5.76 1.16 17.56
C GLY A 282 5.56 0.60 16.15
N ALA A 283 4.70 1.21 15.33
CA ALA A 283 4.57 0.84 13.93
C ALA A 283 5.92 0.95 13.20
N PRO A 284 6.33 -0.06 12.41
CA PRO A 284 7.66 -0.11 11.79
C PRO A 284 7.81 0.91 10.64
N CYS A 285 6.73 1.34 10.05
CA CYS A 285 6.64 2.27 8.94
C CYS A 285 5.18 2.75 8.81
N LEU A 286 4.95 3.90 8.18
CA LEU A 286 3.61 4.35 7.79
C LEU A 286 3.48 4.27 6.27
N HIS A 287 2.48 3.56 5.75
CA HIS A 287 2.23 3.44 4.31
C HIS A 287 1.07 4.32 3.87
N PHE A 288 1.34 5.34 3.04
CA PHE A 288 0.33 6.32 2.63
C PHE A 288 -0.25 6.03 1.25
N CYS A 289 -1.55 5.76 1.17
CA CYS A 289 -2.29 5.71 -0.09
C CYS A 289 -2.49 7.13 -0.64
N SER A 290 -1.62 7.58 -1.54
CA SER A 290 -1.57 8.96 -2.01
C SER A 290 -2.55 9.29 -3.12
N LEU A 291 -3.07 8.28 -3.84
CA LEU A 291 -3.90 8.43 -5.06
C LEU A 291 -3.25 9.36 -6.11
N ASN A 292 -1.91 9.38 -6.19
CA ASN A 292 -1.10 10.26 -7.04
C ASN A 292 -1.22 11.75 -6.69
N PHE A 293 -1.64 12.10 -5.46
CA PHE A 293 -1.68 13.47 -4.96
C PHE A 293 -0.76 13.63 -3.75
N ALA A 294 0.29 14.46 -3.89
CA ALA A 294 1.27 14.62 -2.81
C ALA A 294 0.77 15.51 -1.66
N LYS A 295 -0.12 16.48 -1.94
CA LYS A 295 -0.43 17.58 -1.00
C LYS A 295 -0.93 17.11 0.37
N ALA A 296 -1.90 16.19 0.42
CA ALA A 296 -2.48 15.75 1.69
C ALA A 296 -1.46 14.94 2.53
N THR A 297 -0.77 13.98 1.88
CA THR A 297 0.26 13.17 2.54
C THR A 297 1.43 14.04 3.03
N SER A 298 1.92 14.99 2.21
CA SER A 298 2.98 15.91 2.63
C SER A 298 2.57 16.77 3.83
N GLU A 299 1.31 17.20 3.89
CA GLU A 299 0.81 17.98 5.02
C GLU A 299 0.78 17.14 6.32
N VAL A 300 0.34 15.89 6.25
CA VAL A 300 0.42 14.95 7.38
C VAL A 300 1.88 14.74 7.80
N LEU A 301 2.77 14.45 6.84
CA LEU A 301 4.20 14.26 7.12
C LEU A 301 4.83 15.50 7.76
N GLY A 302 4.49 16.71 7.31
CA GLY A 302 4.96 17.96 7.91
C GLY A 302 4.52 18.09 9.37
N ARG A 303 3.28 17.73 9.70
CA ARG A 303 2.78 17.73 11.08
C ARG A 303 3.47 16.70 11.97
N LEU A 304 3.93 15.59 11.37
CA LEU A 304 4.74 14.58 12.04
C LEU A 304 6.22 14.95 12.17
N GLY A 305 6.63 16.17 11.74
CA GLY A 305 7.99 16.67 11.88
C GLY A 305 8.93 16.34 10.72
N VAL A 306 8.41 15.84 9.59
CA VAL A 306 9.21 15.72 8.37
C VAL A 306 9.34 17.09 7.71
N ASP A 307 10.56 17.51 7.34
CA ASP A 307 10.78 18.77 6.61
C ASP A 307 10.22 18.67 5.18
N VAL A 308 9.07 19.28 4.96
CA VAL A 308 8.35 19.24 3.68
C VAL A 308 8.52 20.50 2.84
N ASP A 309 8.99 21.59 3.42
CA ASP A 309 9.02 22.91 2.75
C ASP A 309 9.93 22.90 1.53
N ALA A 310 11.12 22.31 1.66
CA ALA A 310 12.06 22.18 0.53
C ALA A 310 11.54 21.27 -0.59
N ALA A 311 10.65 20.32 -0.27
CA ALA A 311 10.11 19.38 -1.25
C ALA A 311 8.92 19.95 -2.05
N LEU A 312 8.12 20.83 -1.45
CA LEU A 312 6.93 21.42 -2.09
C LEU A 312 7.25 22.52 -3.08
N HIS A 313 8.42 23.15 -3.00
CA HIS A 313 8.89 24.20 -3.94
C HIS A 313 9.55 23.56 -5.17
N VAL A 314 8.80 22.75 -5.92
CA VAL A 314 9.27 22.21 -7.21
C VAL A 314 9.00 23.25 -8.31
N PRO A 315 10.01 23.74 -9.05
CA PRO A 315 9.78 24.50 -10.28
C PRO A 315 8.94 23.65 -11.26
N ALA A 316 7.99 24.29 -11.92
CA ALA A 316 7.09 23.65 -12.88
C ALA A 316 7.87 23.04 -14.08
#